data_6441e1973ed341e52461d14d7dd7ab2a
#
_entry.id   6441e1973ed341e52461d14d7dd7ab2a
#
_cell.length_a   1.000
_cell.length_b   1.000
_cell.length_c   1.000
_cell.angle_alpha   90.00
_cell.angle_beta   90.00
_cell.angle_gamma   90.00
#
_symmetry.space_group_name_H-M   'P 1'
#
loop_
_entity.id
_entity.type
_entity.pdbx_description
1 polymer ?
#
loop_
_entity_poly.entity_id
_entity_poly.type
_entity_poly.pdbx_seq_one_letter_code
_entity_poly.pdbx_strand_id
1 'polypeptide(L)'
;MSPLNPHEILKKVEKEGFEKAWKESSSLIPRTSKRLTLHSERRGEPHPIYELIQKLRNRFLSLGFDEVFNPVIVDENEIYRQYGPEAPIILDRCYYLATLPRPDIGLSKSKCEEIEKLGVKLTDSKILALKGVFRDYKKGKIESDDLIEEIAEALDVSDDVATRVVSQVFPEFSSLRPKPSKLTLRSHMTSSWFLTLQALQHIADLPLKLFSVDVRFRREQREDPTHLRVHHSASCVVMDDKLNIEEGERITRALLEPLGLRNFRFVKRKVTSKYYAYGMEYEGFVYNPSSGEWVEIVDYGIYNPISLARYGLEYPVLNVGLGVERLAMVLYGESDVRRLVYPQFYKELFLTDQKIAEALRFREEPVTEEGRRIRDAIIREALKHKNSVGPCRFLVYDGEILGKRVKIYIYEDEEGASLLGAAAENRIFVYDGNVIGAPLKGMDDSPLVRETREKGLCTDIKYLDGVASYAAAKIEEALRKGLETVDVRIKMVKRLSDVNLELSKKARRFITSRKKRIMVTGPVFLGIHAEISG
;
A
#
# COMPACT_ATOMS: atom_id res chain seq x y z
N MET A 1 19.96 -11.28 1.75
CA MET A 1 19.44 -11.15 3.12
C MET A 1 18.79 -9.79 3.28
N SER A 2 17.80 -9.66 4.15
CA SER A 2 17.25 -8.33 4.48
C SER A 2 18.34 -7.49 5.16
N PRO A 3 18.51 -6.20 4.83
CA PRO A 3 19.50 -5.35 5.47
C PRO A 3 19.25 -5.13 6.97
N LEU A 4 18.01 -5.28 7.41
CA LEU A 4 17.61 -5.17 8.83
C LEU A 4 17.05 -6.50 9.31
N ASN A 5 17.48 -6.94 10.49
CA ASN A 5 16.91 -8.09 11.17
C ASN A 5 16.03 -7.63 12.35
N PRO A 6 14.68 -7.62 12.21
CA PRO A 6 13.80 -7.12 13.26
C PRO A 6 13.97 -7.82 14.61
N HIS A 7 14.20 -9.12 14.60
CA HIS A 7 14.35 -9.90 15.82
C HIS A 7 15.60 -9.54 16.64
N GLU A 8 16.74 -9.34 15.96
CA GLU A 8 17.97 -8.89 16.61
C GLU A 8 17.85 -7.47 17.15
N ILE A 9 17.19 -6.58 16.38
CA ILE A 9 16.95 -5.20 16.81
C ILE A 9 16.09 -5.18 18.07
N LEU A 10 14.98 -5.92 18.10
CA LEU A 10 14.10 -5.98 19.28
C LEU A 10 14.82 -6.56 20.50
N LYS A 11 15.61 -7.62 20.34
CA LYS A 11 16.45 -8.15 21.42
C LYS A 11 17.43 -7.14 21.99
N LYS A 12 17.99 -6.27 21.10
CA LYS A 12 18.87 -5.19 21.54
C LYS A 12 18.13 -4.17 22.40
N VAL A 13 16.90 -3.81 21.99
CA VAL A 13 16.04 -2.89 22.78
C VAL A 13 15.72 -3.47 24.14
N GLU A 14 15.39 -4.77 24.23
CA GLU A 14 15.11 -5.46 25.50
C GLU A 14 16.34 -5.49 26.43
N LYS A 15 17.54 -5.69 25.86
CA LYS A 15 18.78 -5.81 26.63
C LYS A 15 19.37 -4.47 27.07
N GLU A 16 19.32 -3.47 26.21
CA GLU A 16 20.07 -2.20 26.38
C GLU A 16 19.16 -0.99 26.68
N GLY A 17 17.84 -1.17 26.60
CA GLY A 17 16.85 -0.11 26.70
C GLY A 17 16.64 0.62 25.36
N PHE A 18 15.46 1.29 25.24
CA PHE A 18 15.04 1.95 24.01
C PHE A 18 16.01 3.07 23.60
N GLU A 19 16.33 3.99 24.51
CA GLU A 19 17.13 5.18 24.20
C GLU A 19 18.52 4.85 23.64
N LYS A 20 19.23 3.89 24.26
CA LYS A 20 20.54 3.48 23.77
C LYS A 20 20.44 2.77 22.43
N ALA A 21 19.52 1.81 22.30
CA ALA A 21 19.30 1.09 21.05
C ALA A 21 18.88 2.03 19.92
N TRP A 22 18.05 3.04 20.20
CA TRP A 22 17.61 4.04 19.24
C TRP A 22 18.78 4.92 18.74
N LYS A 23 19.59 5.49 19.62
CA LYS A 23 20.77 6.28 19.25
C LYS A 23 21.74 5.52 18.36
N GLU A 24 21.92 4.22 18.61
CA GLU A 24 22.83 3.37 17.84
C GLU A 24 22.20 2.84 16.55
N SER A 25 20.87 2.88 16.42
CA SER A 25 20.13 2.26 15.30
C SER A 25 20.46 2.86 13.93
N SER A 26 20.91 4.11 13.88
CA SER A 26 21.34 4.74 12.62
C SER A 26 22.51 4.01 11.94
N SER A 27 23.36 3.34 12.73
CA SER A 27 24.47 2.53 12.21
C SER A 27 24.00 1.27 11.48
N LEU A 28 22.78 0.81 11.73
CA LEU A 28 22.18 -0.36 11.09
C LEU A 28 21.64 -0.05 9.68
N ILE A 29 21.51 1.22 9.33
CA ILE A 29 21.02 1.64 8.01
C ILE A 29 22.16 1.54 7.00
N PRO A 30 22.04 0.66 5.98
CA PRO A 30 23.06 0.54 4.95
C PRO A 30 23.23 1.86 4.20
N ARG A 31 24.43 2.43 4.23
CA ARG A 31 24.73 3.62 3.46
C ARG A 31 24.98 3.24 1.99
N THR A 32 24.46 4.01 1.08
CA THR A 32 24.65 3.85 -0.36
C THR A 32 24.91 5.20 -1.02
N SER A 33 25.81 5.24 -1.96
CA SER A 33 25.99 6.39 -2.86
C SER A 33 25.00 6.37 -4.03
N LYS A 34 24.23 5.28 -4.18
CA LYS A 34 23.26 5.14 -5.26
C LYS A 34 22.06 6.05 -5.00
N ARG A 35 21.82 7.01 -5.89
CA ARG A 35 20.65 7.88 -5.84
C ARG A 35 19.38 7.10 -6.14
N LEU A 36 18.30 7.47 -5.47
CA LEU A 36 16.96 6.96 -5.79
C LEU A 36 16.56 7.46 -7.18
N THR A 37 16.16 6.54 -8.04
CA THR A 37 15.61 6.89 -9.36
C THR A 37 14.16 7.34 -9.16
N LEU A 38 13.89 8.64 -9.35
CA LEU A 38 12.56 9.23 -9.21
C LEU A 38 11.70 9.07 -10.47
N HIS A 39 12.34 8.91 -11.63
CA HIS A 39 11.66 8.64 -12.87
C HIS A 39 11.73 7.15 -13.17
N SER A 40 10.59 6.53 -13.36
CA SER A 40 10.44 5.11 -13.71
C SER A 40 9.58 5.03 -14.97
N GLU A 41 9.86 4.08 -15.83
CA GLU A 41 8.98 3.72 -16.95
C GLU A 41 7.60 3.26 -16.45
N ARG A 42 7.55 2.74 -15.22
CA ARG A 42 6.32 2.36 -14.55
C ARG A 42 5.69 3.57 -13.87
N ARG A 43 4.53 4.00 -14.33
CA ARG A 43 3.68 4.97 -13.61
C ARG A 43 3.10 4.34 -12.34
N GLY A 44 2.90 5.16 -11.30
CA GLY A 44 2.15 4.76 -10.12
C GLY A 44 0.67 4.48 -10.47
N GLU A 45 0.03 3.63 -9.69
CA GLU A 45 -1.40 3.33 -9.85
C GLU A 45 -2.19 4.20 -8.85
N PRO A 46 -3.28 4.88 -9.28
CA PRO A 46 -4.13 5.63 -8.35
C PRO A 46 -4.91 4.66 -7.45
N HIS A 47 -5.28 5.15 -6.27
CA HIS A 47 -6.17 4.41 -5.39
C HIS A 47 -7.59 4.42 -5.96
N PRO A 48 -8.31 3.28 -6.05
CA PRO A 48 -9.59 3.18 -6.77
C PRO A 48 -10.67 4.13 -6.22
N ILE A 49 -10.72 4.32 -4.90
CA ILE A 49 -11.69 5.24 -4.28
C ILE A 49 -11.36 6.70 -4.62
N TYR A 50 -10.08 7.10 -4.58
CA TYR A 50 -9.69 8.47 -4.93
C TYR A 50 -9.87 8.77 -6.42
N GLU A 51 -9.71 7.79 -7.29
CA GLU A 51 -10.03 7.94 -8.71
C GLU A 51 -11.53 8.22 -8.92
N LEU A 52 -12.40 7.48 -8.22
CA LEU A 52 -13.84 7.71 -8.27
C LEU A 52 -14.22 9.07 -7.66
N ILE A 53 -13.62 9.44 -6.53
CA ILE A 53 -13.81 10.76 -5.92
C ILE A 53 -13.48 11.87 -6.92
N GLN A 54 -12.36 11.76 -7.64
CA GLN A 54 -11.98 12.77 -8.63
C GLN A 54 -13.00 12.85 -9.78
N LYS A 55 -13.54 11.71 -10.24
CA LYS A 55 -14.60 11.69 -11.26
C LYS A 55 -15.86 12.38 -10.75
N LEU A 56 -16.29 12.11 -9.51
CA LEU A 56 -17.47 12.74 -8.89
C LEU A 56 -17.28 14.26 -8.73
N ARG A 57 -16.11 14.71 -8.22
CA ARG A 57 -15.78 16.13 -8.11
C ARG A 57 -15.89 16.85 -9.45
N ASN A 58 -15.29 16.31 -10.50
CA ASN A 58 -15.36 16.86 -11.84
C ASN A 58 -16.81 16.93 -12.36
N ARG A 59 -17.65 15.95 -12.02
CA ARG A 59 -19.07 15.97 -12.38
C ARG A 59 -19.84 17.06 -11.66
N PHE A 60 -19.67 17.24 -10.36
CA PHE A 60 -20.31 18.33 -9.62
C PHE A 60 -19.93 19.70 -10.19
N LEU A 61 -18.63 19.93 -10.40
CA LEU A 61 -18.14 21.17 -11.01
C LEU A 61 -18.77 21.42 -12.39
N SER A 62 -18.88 20.38 -13.23
CA SER A 62 -19.50 20.51 -14.56
C SER A 62 -21.01 20.81 -14.52
N LEU A 63 -21.69 20.54 -13.38
CA LEU A 63 -23.10 20.87 -13.14
C LEU A 63 -23.28 22.24 -12.47
N GLY A 64 -22.18 22.96 -12.26
CA GLY A 64 -22.19 24.30 -11.66
C GLY A 64 -22.39 24.29 -10.14
N PHE A 65 -21.92 23.25 -9.44
CA PHE A 65 -21.82 23.24 -7.99
C PHE A 65 -20.44 23.74 -7.57
N ASP A 66 -20.38 24.59 -6.56
CA ASP A 66 -19.15 25.03 -5.93
C ASP A 66 -18.69 24.04 -4.87
N GLU A 67 -17.38 23.78 -4.81
CA GLU A 67 -16.79 22.85 -3.85
C GLU A 67 -16.50 23.54 -2.53
N VAL A 68 -16.94 22.93 -1.41
CA VAL A 68 -16.66 23.41 -0.07
C VAL A 68 -16.09 22.31 0.81
N PHE A 69 -15.28 22.72 1.78
CA PHE A 69 -14.79 21.83 2.84
C PHE A 69 -15.61 22.04 4.11
N ASN A 70 -16.39 21.04 4.47
CA ASN A 70 -17.26 21.09 5.63
C ASN A 70 -16.55 20.60 6.91
N PRO A 71 -16.87 21.15 8.11
CA PRO A 71 -16.31 20.69 9.37
C PRO A 71 -16.43 19.18 9.58
N VAL A 72 -15.33 18.54 9.94
CA VAL A 72 -15.26 17.09 10.25
C VAL A 72 -15.55 16.84 11.72
N ILE A 73 -15.13 17.75 12.58
CA ILE A 73 -15.39 17.75 14.02
C ILE A 73 -16.58 18.68 14.27
N VAL A 74 -17.61 18.17 14.91
CA VAL A 74 -18.85 18.91 15.21
C VAL A 74 -19.24 18.73 16.67
N ASP A 75 -19.84 19.75 17.27
CA ASP A 75 -20.41 19.64 18.62
C ASP A 75 -21.65 18.76 18.62
N GLU A 76 -21.87 17.96 19.66
CA GLU A 76 -23.05 17.09 19.78
C GLU A 76 -24.37 17.87 19.70
N ASN A 77 -24.39 19.15 20.09
CA ASN A 77 -25.57 19.99 19.98
C ASN A 77 -26.04 20.19 18.54
N GLU A 78 -25.16 20.08 17.55
CA GLU A 78 -25.55 20.14 16.14
C GLU A 78 -26.48 18.97 15.77
N ILE A 79 -26.28 17.80 16.38
CA ILE A 79 -27.14 16.65 16.19
C ILE A 79 -28.51 16.89 16.87
N TYR A 80 -28.55 17.48 18.07
CA TYR A 80 -29.81 17.84 18.73
C TYR A 80 -30.60 18.91 17.95
N ARG A 81 -29.92 19.89 17.35
CA ARG A 81 -30.55 20.92 16.51
C ARG A 81 -31.20 20.33 15.26
N GLN A 82 -30.64 19.30 14.69
CA GLN A 82 -31.09 18.67 13.44
C GLN A 82 -32.13 17.58 13.68
N TYR A 83 -31.89 16.69 14.63
CA TYR A 83 -32.71 15.50 14.85
C TYR A 83 -33.72 15.64 16.01
N GLY A 84 -33.57 16.66 16.84
CA GLY A 84 -34.48 16.84 18.00
C GLY A 84 -34.44 15.63 18.93
N PRO A 85 -35.64 15.06 19.27
CA PRO A 85 -35.72 13.93 20.21
C PRO A 85 -35.02 12.64 19.77
N GLU A 86 -34.71 12.47 18.49
CA GLU A 86 -33.97 11.30 17.97
C GLU A 86 -32.44 11.43 18.14
N ALA A 87 -31.96 12.60 18.50
CA ALA A 87 -30.51 12.85 18.61
C ALA A 87 -29.75 11.82 19.45
N PRO A 88 -30.24 11.34 20.62
CA PRO A 88 -29.51 10.33 21.39
C PRO A 88 -29.25 9.02 20.62
N ILE A 89 -30.17 8.60 19.74
CA ILE A 89 -30.03 7.40 18.92
C ILE A 89 -28.97 7.63 17.83
N ILE A 90 -28.96 8.83 17.27
CA ILE A 90 -27.96 9.20 16.24
C ILE A 90 -26.56 9.35 16.85
N LEU A 91 -26.47 9.91 18.07
CA LEU A 91 -25.21 10.05 18.80
C LEU A 91 -24.57 8.70 19.17
N ASP A 92 -25.36 7.62 19.30
CA ASP A 92 -24.82 6.26 19.48
C ASP A 92 -23.90 5.83 18.33
N ARG A 93 -24.09 6.38 17.12
CA ARG A 93 -23.24 6.12 15.96
C ARG A 93 -21.99 6.98 15.91
N CYS A 94 -21.87 8.00 16.75
CA CYS A 94 -20.78 8.96 16.69
C CYS A 94 -19.58 8.48 17.50
N TYR A 95 -18.38 8.82 17.02
CA TYR A 95 -17.17 8.81 17.83
C TYR A 95 -17.07 10.13 18.56
N TYR A 96 -16.99 10.07 19.88
CA TYR A 96 -16.67 11.22 20.72
C TYR A 96 -15.17 11.42 20.80
N LEU A 97 -14.71 12.66 20.75
CA LEU A 97 -13.31 13.01 20.95
C LEU A 97 -13.03 13.12 22.44
N ALA A 98 -11.89 12.59 22.82
CA ALA A 98 -11.37 12.71 24.18
C ALA A 98 -9.97 13.31 24.12
N THR A 99 -9.61 14.08 25.15
CA THR A 99 -8.29 14.66 25.32
C THR A 99 -7.62 14.10 26.56
N LEU A 100 -6.31 13.96 26.53
CA LEU A 100 -5.52 13.76 27.74
C LEU A 100 -5.34 15.14 28.41
N PRO A 101 -5.83 15.33 29.64
CA PRO A 101 -5.62 16.59 30.35
C PRO A 101 -4.13 16.77 30.62
N ARG A 102 -3.62 17.98 30.49
CA ARG A 102 -2.24 18.28 30.90
C ARG A 102 -2.11 18.08 32.40
N PRO A 103 -1.12 17.32 32.89
CA PRO A 103 -1.00 16.99 34.29
C PRO A 103 -0.62 18.24 35.15
N ASP A 104 -1.02 18.21 36.41
CA ASP A 104 -0.54 19.14 37.40
C ASP A 104 0.66 18.53 38.09
N ILE A 105 1.84 19.01 37.77
CA ILE A 105 3.10 18.42 38.23
C ILE A 105 3.68 19.26 39.36
N GLY A 106 3.68 18.66 40.54
CA GLY A 106 4.39 19.21 41.72
C GLY A 106 5.83 18.67 41.79
N LEU A 107 6.77 19.52 42.12
CA LEU A 107 8.16 19.16 42.38
C LEU A 107 8.40 19.04 43.89
N SER A 108 8.20 17.84 44.45
CA SER A 108 8.47 17.50 45.84
C SER A 108 9.98 17.28 46.08
N LYS A 109 10.41 17.30 47.37
CA LYS A 109 11.80 16.94 47.71
C LYS A 109 12.18 15.55 47.24
N SER A 110 11.30 14.58 47.40
CA SER A 110 11.51 13.20 46.90
C SER A 110 11.78 13.15 45.40
N LYS A 111 11.00 13.90 44.60
CA LYS A 111 11.21 13.97 43.15
C LYS A 111 12.55 14.66 42.80
N CYS A 112 12.95 15.67 43.55
CA CYS A 112 14.26 16.26 43.35
C CYS A 112 15.39 15.23 43.60
N GLU A 113 15.30 14.46 44.68
CA GLU A 113 16.25 13.38 44.97
C GLU A 113 16.27 12.30 43.89
N GLU A 114 15.11 11.97 43.29
CA GLU A 114 15.03 11.03 42.16
C GLU A 114 15.68 11.59 40.89
N ILE A 115 15.51 12.88 40.61
CA ILE A 115 16.19 13.56 39.50
C ILE A 115 17.71 13.53 39.72
N GLU A 116 18.18 13.79 40.93
CA GLU A 116 19.61 13.75 41.25
C GLU A 116 20.21 12.34 41.08
N LYS A 117 19.46 11.27 41.41
CA LYS A 117 19.87 9.89 41.16
C LYS A 117 20.06 9.58 39.67
N LEU A 118 19.44 10.33 38.79
CA LEU A 118 19.64 10.22 37.33
C LEU A 118 20.90 10.96 36.83
N GLY A 119 21.67 11.52 37.77
CA GLY A 119 22.93 12.22 37.46
C GLY A 119 22.78 13.72 37.18
N VAL A 120 21.61 14.30 37.46
CA VAL A 120 21.35 15.74 37.29
C VAL A 120 21.74 16.50 38.55
N LYS A 121 22.62 17.48 38.44
CA LYS A 121 22.91 18.41 39.57
C LYS A 121 21.81 19.46 39.64
N LEU A 122 20.97 19.38 40.66
CA LEU A 122 19.93 20.38 40.90
C LEU A 122 20.48 21.57 41.69
N THR A 123 20.14 22.75 41.20
CA THR A 123 20.33 24.04 41.93
C THR A 123 18.96 24.69 42.12
N ASP A 124 18.83 25.63 43.02
CA ASP A 124 17.57 26.35 43.23
C ASP A 124 17.08 27.02 41.94
N SER A 125 17.99 27.50 41.10
CA SER A 125 17.65 28.07 39.79
C SER A 125 17.09 27.02 38.82
N LYS A 126 17.67 25.85 38.74
CA LYS A 126 17.17 24.73 37.90
C LYS A 126 15.81 24.21 38.39
N ILE A 127 15.63 24.12 39.70
CA ILE A 127 14.34 23.76 40.33
C ILE A 127 13.26 24.78 39.95
N LEU A 128 13.59 26.09 40.02
CA LEU A 128 12.66 27.15 39.67
C LEU A 128 12.33 27.13 38.16
N ALA A 129 13.32 26.93 37.30
CA ALA A 129 13.16 26.81 35.86
C ALA A 129 12.24 25.61 35.50
N LEU A 130 12.50 24.43 36.06
CA LEU A 130 11.68 23.24 35.83
C LEU A 130 10.24 23.42 36.31
N LYS A 131 10.02 24.07 37.45
CA LYS A 131 8.66 24.46 37.90
C LYS A 131 8.00 25.42 36.92
N GLY A 132 8.77 26.30 36.31
CA GLY A 132 8.33 27.21 35.26
C GLY A 132 7.83 26.44 34.03
N VAL A 133 8.63 25.49 33.52
CA VAL A 133 8.29 24.63 32.38
C VAL A 133 6.97 23.88 32.62
N PHE A 134 6.82 23.17 33.75
CA PHE A 134 5.58 22.45 34.05
C PHE A 134 4.36 23.36 34.19
N ARG A 135 4.51 24.54 34.80
CA ARG A 135 3.44 25.52 34.89
C ARG A 135 3.03 26.04 33.52
N ASP A 136 3.99 26.36 32.67
CA ASP A 136 3.73 26.92 31.34
C ASP A 136 3.23 25.85 30.37
N TYR A 137 3.69 24.59 30.48
CA TYR A 137 3.11 23.44 29.82
C TYR A 137 1.64 23.24 30.22
N LYS A 138 1.31 23.24 31.50
CA LYS A 138 -0.07 23.11 31.98
C LYS A 138 -0.99 24.22 31.45
N LYS A 139 -0.47 25.44 31.30
CA LYS A 139 -1.20 26.61 30.77
C LYS A 139 -1.31 26.62 29.25
N GLY A 140 -0.69 25.67 28.55
CA GLY A 140 -0.70 25.62 27.10
C GLY A 140 0.22 26.61 26.40
N LYS A 141 1.23 27.14 27.11
CA LYS A 141 2.24 27.99 26.50
C LYS A 141 3.39 27.21 25.88
N ILE A 142 3.64 26.00 26.38
CA ILE A 142 4.61 25.06 25.84
C ILE A 142 3.80 23.94 25.16
N GLU A 143 4.10 23.63 23.90
CA GLU A 143 3.48 22.54 23.18
C GLU A 143 4.05 21.17 23.63
N SER A 144 3.30 20.10 23.37
CA SER A 144 3.71 18.75 23.80
C SER A 144 5.01 18.29 23.13
N ASP A 145 5.24 18.72 21.90
CA ASP A 145 6.41 18.36 21.10
C ASP A 145 7.69 19.03 21.63
N ASP A 146 7.57 20.19 22.27
CA ASP A 146 8.69 20.99 22.78
C ASP A 146 9.04 20.66 24.24
N LEU A 147 8.17 19.92 24.95
CA LEU A 147 8.30 19.72 26.40
C LEU A 147 9.62 19.06 26.81
N ILE A 148 10.14 18.10 26.06
CA ILE A 148 11.41 17.42 26.38
C ILE A 148 12.59 18.39 26.23
N GLU A 149 12.60 19.19 25.17
CA GLU A 149 13.63 20.23 24.93
C GLU A 149 13.63 21.28 26.04
N GLU A 150 12.47 21.80 26.39
CA GLU A 150 12.31 22.78 27.50
C GLU A 150 12.78 22.23 28.86
N ILE A 151 12.53 20.93 29.13
CA ILE A 151 13.06 20.29 30.35
C ILE A 151 14.57 20.10 30.26
N ALA A 152 15.11 19.73 29.10
CA ALA A 152 16.53 19.55 28.87
C ALA A 152 17.28 20.88 29.09
N GLU A 153 16.76 21.98 28.55
CA GLU A 153 17.29 23.32 28.77
C GLU A 153 17.21 23.76 30.24
N ALA A 154 16.03 23.61 30.88
CA ALA A 154 15.84 24.01 32.26
C ALA A 154 16.76 23.26 33.24
N LEU A 155 17.10 22.01 32.93
CA LEU A 155 17.99 21.17 33.72
C LEU A 155 19.45 21.21 33.26
N ASP A 156 19.76 21.79 32.10
CA ASP A 156 21.05 21.78 31.42
C ASP A 156 21.60 20.34 31.30
N VAL A 157 20.81 19.52 30.59
CA VAL A 157 21.07 18.09 30.36
C VAL A 157 20.75 17.71 28.93
N SER A 158 21.14 16.50 28.51
CA SER A 158 20.77 15.97 27.21
C SER A 158 19.32 15.45 27.17
N ASP A 159 18.73 15.37 25.98
CA ASP A 159 17.34 14.93 25.74
C ASP A 159 17.04 13.56 26.34
N ASP A 160 18.00 12.64 26.34
CA ASP A 160 17.81 11.31 26.93
C ASP A 160 17.73 11.35 28.47
N VAL A 161 18.42 12.29 29.09
CA VAL A 161 18.29 12.51 30.53
C VAL A 161 16.96 13.17 30.84
N ALA A 162 16.54 14.18 30.07
CA ALA A 162 15.22 14.79 30.17
C ALA A 162 14.08 13.77 29.97
N THR A 163 14.18 12.91 28.96
CA THR A 163 13.22 11.82 28.73
C THR A 163 13.16 10.85 29.92
N ARG A 164 14.29 10.48 30.52
CA ARG A 164 14.32 9.65 31.73
C ARG A 164 13.71 10.35 32.93
N VAL A 165 13.98 11.65 33.09
CA VAL A 165 13.35 12.44 34.14
C VAL A 165 11.83 12.42 34.00
N VAL A 166 11.28 12.66 32.80
CA VAL A 166 9.82 12.59 32.55
C VAL A 166 9.26 11.21 32.84
N SER A 167 9.89 10.17 32.30
CA SER A 167 9.33 8.80 32.34
C SER A 167 9.47 8.11 33.68
N GLN A 168 10.52 8.42 34.47
CA GLN A 168 10.83 7.70 35.72
C GLN A 168 10.42 8.49 36.96
N VAL A 169 10.49 9.83 36.92
CA VAL A 169 10.23 10.69 38.10
C VAL A 169 8.80 11.22 38.12
N PHE A 170 8.15 11.33 36.95
CA PHE A 170 6.82 11.94 36.85
C PHE A 170 5.76 10.96 36.39
N PRO A 171 5.27 10.03 37.24
CA PRO A 171 4.24 9.07 36.91
C PRO A 171 2.91 9.74 36.51
N GLU A 172 2.73 11.02 36.76
CA GLU A 172 1.59 11.82 36.35
C GLU A 172 1.38 11.74 34.83
N PHE A 173 2.44 11.71 34.02
CA PHE A 173 2.33 11.59 32.57
C PHE A 173 1.79 10.21 32.13
N SER A 174 2.24 9.12 32.77
CA SER A 174 1.82 7.76 32.42
C SER A 174 0.45 7.37 32.99
N SER A 175 -0.03 8.10 34.02
CA SER A 175 -1.30 7.83 34.70
C SER A 175 -2.48 8.61 34.13
N LEU A 176 -2.26 9.44 33.13
CA LEU A 176 -3.33 10.22 32.49
C LEU A 176 -4.44 9.33 31.93
N ARG A 177 -5.69 9.78 32.10
CA ARG A 177 -6.87 9.13 31.52
C ARG A 177 -7.57 10.09 30.58
N PRO A 178 -8.00 9.61 29.39
CA PRO A 178 -8.77 10.43 28.46
C PRO A 178 -10.05 10.96 29.11
N LYS A 179 -10.31 12.25 28.94
CA LYS A 179 -11.58 12.89 29.31
C LYS A 179 -12.39 13.14 28.05
N PRO A 180 -13.62 12.63 27.94
CA PRO A 180 -14.48 12.89 26.80
C PRO A 180 -14.86 14.38 26.74
N SER A 181 -15.02 14.88 25.52
CA SER A 181 -15.59 16.19 25.23
C SER A 181 -16.99 16.05 24.62
N LYS A 182 -17.63 17.16 24.32
CA LYS A 182 -18.88 17.21 23.53
C LYS A 182 -18.62 17.20 22.02
N LEU A 183 -17.37 17.15 21.61
CA LEU A 183 -16.99 17.12 20.21
C LEU A 183 -17.08 15.68 19.68
N THR A 184 -17.66 15.55 18.50
CA THR A 184 -17.81 14.27 17.79
C THR A 184 -17.20 14.35 16.40
N LEU A 185 -16.79 13.21 15.86
CA LEU A 185 -16.56 13.07 14.42
C LEU A 185 -17.94 12.97 13.72
N ARG A 186 -18.15 13.73 12.66
CA ARG A 186 -19.43 13.71 11.93
C ARG A 186 -19.78 12.32 11.44
N SER A 187 -20.97 11.84 11.71
CA SER A 187 -21.50 10.56 11.21
C SER A 187 -22.26 10.69 9.89
N HIS A 188 -22.64 11.92 9.53
CA HIS A 188 -23.34 12.29 8.30
C HIS A 188 -22.78 13.61 7.75
N MET A 189 -22.78 13.78 6.44
CA MET A 189 -22.41 15.06 5.81
C MET A 189 -23.41 16.16 6.16
N THR A 190 -24.65 15.80 6.37
CA THR A 190 -25.76 16.70 6.74
C THR A 190 -25.44 17.55 7.94
N SER A 191 -24.77 16.99 8.97
CA SER A 191 -24.48 17.72 10.22
C SER A 191 -23.64 18.99 10.02
N SER A 192 -22.88 19.06 8.95
CA SER A 192 -22.05 20.22 8.64
C SER A 192 -22.69 21.19 7.63
N TRP A 193 -23.67 20.73 6.81
CA TRP A 193 -24.31 21.58 5.80
C TRP A 193 -25.05 22.75 6.40
N PHE A 194 -25.76 22.56 7.51
CA PHE A 194 -26.52 23.64 8.14
C PHE A 194 -25.62 24.80 8.57
N LEU A 195 -24.42 24.52 9.09
CA LEU A 195 -23.43 25.53 9.47
C LEU A 195 -22.91 26.30 8.25
N THR A 196 -22.61 25.59 7.17
CA THR A 196 -22.10 26.19 5.93
C THR A 196 -23.16 27.07 5.28
N LEU A 197 -24.40 26.59 5.19
CA LEU A 197 -25.52 27.37 4.63
C LEU A 197 -25.84 28.59 5.49
N GLN A 198 -25.82 28.48 6.82
CA GLN A 198 -26.00 29.61 7.75
C GLN A 198 -24.97 30.73 7.48
N ALA A 199 -23.73 30.35 7.21
CA ALA A 199 -22.67 31.32 6.92
C ALA A 199 -22.84 31.99 5.54
N LEU A 200 -23.45 31.33 4.56
CA LEU A 200 -23.47 31.76 3.17
C LEU A 200 -24.79 32.41 2.72
N GLN A 201 -25.94 32.13 3.36
CA GLN A 201 -27.27 32.52 2.86
C GLN A 201 -27.44 34.03 2.59
N HIS A 202 -26.70 34.91 3.28
CA HIS A 202 -26.83 36.36 3.14
C HIS A 202 -25.76 36.98 2.24
N ILE A 203 -24.79 36.17 1.76
CA ILE A 203 -23.67 36.66 0.93
C ILE A 203 -23.56 35.98 -0.43
N ALA A 204 -24.31 34.90 -0.65
CA ALA A 204 -24.31 34.18 -1.91
C ALA A 204 -25.62 34.41 -2.68
N ASP A 205 -25.53 34.39 -4.00
CA ASP A 205 -26.70 34.45 -4.87
C ASP A 205 -27.44 33.11 -4.90
N LEU A 206 -28.76 33.17 -5.11
CA LEU A 206 -29.60 31.99 -5.33
C LEU A 206 -29.75 31.68 -6.83
N PRO A 207 -29.85 30.42 -7.25
CA PRO A 207 -29.74 29.23 -6.43
C PRO A 207 -28.31 28.95 -5.96
N LEU A 208 -28.10 28.80 -4.66
CA LEU A 208 -26.82 28.40 -4.12
C LEU A 208 -26.66 26.88 -4.23
N LYS A 209 -25.67 26.44 -5.00
CA LYS A 209 -25.37 25.02 -5.26
C LYS A 209 -23.99 24.68 -4.74
N LEU A 210 -23.91 23.86 -3.69
CA LEU A 210 -22.64 23.48 -3.05
C LEU A 210 -22.49 21.96 -3.02
N PHE A 211 -21.25 21.48 -3.09
CA PHE A 211 -20.93 20.07 -2.87
C PHE A 211 -19.67 19.87 -2.02
N SER A 212 -19.59 18.71 -1.42
CA SER A 212 -18.40 18.20 -0.71
C SER A 212 -18.27 16.71 -0.93
N VAL A 213 -17.07 16.23 -1.24
CA VAL A 213 -16.74 14.80 -1.25
C VAL A 213 -15.70 14.55 -0.18
N ASP A 214 -16.12 13.95 0.93
CA ASP A 214 -15.27 13.86 2.11
C ASP A 214 -15.67 12.68 3.00
N VAL A 215 -14.92 12.46 4.08
CA VAL A 215 -15.10 11.34 5.00
C VAL A 215 -16.23 11.59 6.01
N ARG A 216 -16.89 10.51 6.39
CA ARG A 216 -17.78 10.42 7.56
C ARG A 216 -17.41 9.21 8.40
N PHE A 217 -17.73 9.24 9.69
CA PHE A 217 -17.30 8.26 10.67
C PHE A 217 -18.52 7.63 11.35
N ARG A 218 -18.55 6.30 11.41
CA ARG A 218 -19.61 5.57 12.09
C ARG A 218 -19.02 4.56 13.05
N ARG A 219 -19.50 4.56 14.28
CA ARG A 219 -19.11 3.59 15.29
C ARG A 219 -19.78 2.23 15.00
N GLU A 220 -19.27 1.55 13.99
CA GLU A 220 -19.71 0.20 13.68
C GLU A 220 -19.17 -0.80 14.71
N GLN A 221 -19.97 -1.82 15.04
CA GLN A 221 -19.56 -2.88 15.98
C GLN A 221 -18.36 -3.66 15.45
N ARG A 222 -18.31 -3.87 14.14
CA ARG A 222 -17.20 -4.52 13.43
C ARG A 222 -17.07 -3.97 12.02
N GLU A 223 -15.88 -4.12 11.44
CA GLU A 223 -15.68 -3.90 10.01
C GLU A 223 -15.80 -5.25 9.29
N ASP A 224 -16.61 -5.27 8.25
CA ASP A 224 -16.87 -6.46 7.44
C ASP A 224 -16.93 -6.07 5.93
N PRO A 225 -17.18 -7.02 5.01
CA PRO A 225 -17.24 -6.72 3.57
C PRO A 225 -18.19 -5.60 3.16
N THR A 226 -19.14 -5.21 4.01
CA THR A 226 -20.19 -4.21 3.72
C THR A 226 -20.18 -3.02 4.66
N HIS A 227 -19.43 -3.09 5.78
CA HIS A 227 -19.40 -2.05 6.81
C HIS A 227 -17.97 -1.61 7.13
N LEU A 228 -17.74 -0.33 7.10
CA LEU A 228 -16.51 0.34 7.50
C LEU A 228 -16.80 1.39 8.57
N ARG A 229 -15.79 1.72 9.38
CA ARG A 229 -15.87 2.81 10.36
C ARG A 229 -15.64 4.18 9.75
N VAL A 230 -14.96 4.22 8.61
CA VAL A 230 -14.69 5.43 7.84
C VAL A 230 -15.22 5.22 6.43
N HIS A 231 -16.06 6.14 5.98
CA HIS A 231 -16.66 6.12 4.65
C HIS A 231 -16.47 7.46 3.97
N HIS A 232 -16.34 7.46 2.64
CA HIS A 232 -16.46 8.67 1.85
C HIS A 232 -17.93 8.88 1.43
N SER A 233 -18.36 10.10 1.46
CA SER A 233 -19.68 10.49 0.98
C SER A 233 -19.54 11.68 0.03
N ALA A 234 -20.13 11.57 -1.14
CA ALA A 234 -20.32 12.71 -2.02
C ALA A 234 -21.69 13.29 -1.71
N SER A 235 -21.72 14.53 -1.24
CA SER A 235 -22.98 15.20 -0.84
C SER A 235 -23.05 16.58 -1.44
N CYS A 236 -24.26 16.97 -1.86
CA CYS A 236 -24.52 18.32 -2.32
C CYS A 236 -25.80 18.89 -1.70
N VAL A 237 -25.89 20.21 -1.73
CA VAL A 237 -27.08 20.95 -1.34
C VAL A 237 -27.40 21.98 -2.41
N VAL A 238 -28.70 22.21 -2.59
CA VAL A 238 -29.23 23.33 -3.38
C VAL A 238 -30.15 24.14 -2.47
N MET A 239 -29.88 25.41 -2.29
CA MET A 239 -30.73 26.36 -1.59
C MET A 239 -31.32 27.33 -2.58
N ASP A 240 -32.66 27.47 -2.60
CA ASP A 240 -33.37 28.34 -3.51
C ASP A 240 -34.73 28.75 -2.90
N ASP A 241 -35.38 29.76 -3.46
CA ASP A 241 -36.72 30.20 -3.02
C ASP A 241 -37.81 29.16 -3.34
N LYS A 242 -37.63 28.37 -4.39
CA LYS A 242 -38.53 27.28 -4.82
C LYS A 242 -37.73 26.04 -5.18
N LEU A 243 -38.07 24.94 -4.53
CA LEU A 243 -37.44 23.66 -4.78
C LEU A 243 -38.46 22.55 -5.00
N ASN A 244 -38.17 21.68 -5.95
CA ASN A 244 -38.91 20.45 -6.19
C ASN A 244 -38.10 19.25 -5.76
N ILE A 245 -38.75 18.26 -5.14
CA ILE A 245 -38.11 17.02 -4.65
C ILE A 245 -37.54 16.19 -5.82
N GLU A 246 -38.14 16.25 -7.01
CA GLU A 246 -37.75 15.56 -8.22
C GLU A 246 -36.36 16.03 -8.73
N GLU A 247 -35.89 17.20 -8.31
CA GLU A 247 -34.52 17.67 -8.60
C GLU A 247 -33.46 16.72 -7.99
N GLY A 248 -33.77 16.05 -6.86
CA GLY A 248 -32.87 15.05 -6.28
C GLY A 248 -32.60 13.87 -7.21
N GLU A 249 -33.64 13.35 -7.89
CA GLU A 249 -33.50 12.33 -8.92
C GLU A 249 -32.71 12.87 -10.12
N ARG A 250 -33.02 14.06 -10.60
CA ARG A 250 -32.37 14.68 -11.75
C ARG A 250 -30.87 14.90 -11.52
N ILE A 251 -30.49 15.41 -10.34
CA ILE A 251 -29.10 15.59 -9.94
C ILE A 251 -28.40 14.23 -9.86
N THR A 252 -29.03 13.22 -9.25
CA THR A 252 -28.47 11.87 -9.14
C THR A 252 -28.16 11.27 -10.51
N ARG A 253 -29.10 11.33 -11.44
CA ARG A 253 -28.89 10.84 -12.82
C ARG A 253 -27.77 11.59 -13.53
N ALA A 254 -27.77 12.92 -13.45
CA ALA A 254 -26.74 13.76 -14.07
C ALA A 254 -25.33 13.46 -13.54
N LEU A 255 -25.20 13.07 -12.30
CA LEU A 255 -23.93 12.67 -11.70
C LEU A 255 -23.48 11.26 -12.15
N LEU A 256 -24.40 10.30 -12.21
CA LEU A 256 -24.06 8.88 -12.26
C LEU A 256 -24.21 8.23 -13.64
N GLU A 257 -25.09 8.72 -14.52
CA GLU A 257 -25.23 8.19 -15.88
C GLU A 257 -23.94 8.30 -16.71
N PRO A 258 -23.15 9.41 -16.64
CA PRO A 258 -21.87 9.49 -17.32
C PRO A 258 -20.78 8.56 -16.75
N LEU A 259 -20.99 8.00 -15.55
CA LEU A 259 -20.11 6.97 -14.98
C LEU A 259 -20.49 5.55 -15.45
N GLY A 260 -21.51 5.42 -16.29
CA GLY A 260 -21.96 4.16 -16.88
C GLY A 260 -23.14 3.51 -16.15
N LEU A 261 -23.72 4.14 -15.15
CA LEU A 261 -24.90 3.63 -14.45
C LEU A 261 -26.18 4.11 -15.13
N ARG A 262 -27.10 3.22 -15.43
CA ARG A 262 -28.34 3.55 -16.19
C ARG A 262 -29.62 3.02 -15.54
N ASN A 263 -29.55 1.96 -14.78
CA ASN A 263 -30.72 1.32 -14.19
C ASN A 263 -30.94 1.85 -12.76
N PHE A 264 -31.76 2.89 -12.61
CA PHE A 264 -32.09 3.51 -11.35
C PHE A 264 -33.51 3.17 -10.91
N ARG A 265 -33.69 3.03 -9.61
CA ARG A 265 -35.00 2.92 -8.95
C ARG A 265 -35.01 3.88 -7.77
N PHE A 266 -35.95 4.81 -7.74
CA PHE A 266 -36.14 5.75 -6.64
C PHE A 266 -37.38 5.37 -5.85
N VAL A 267 -37.25 5.32 -4.53
CA VAL A 267 -38.31 4.87 -3.62
C VAL A 267 -38.45 5.87 -2.49
N LYS A 268 -39.67 6.34 -2.27
CA LYS A 268 -39.98 7.18 -1.12
C LYS A 268 -39.77 6.38 0.16
N ARG A 269 -39.04 6.94 1.11
CA ARG A 269 -38.75 6.30 2.37
C ARG A 269 -39.99 6.22 3.25
N LYS A 270 -40.24 5.07 3.88
CA LYS A 270 -41.40 4.85 4.73
C LYS A 270 -41.32 5.65 6.02
N VAL A 271 -40.14 5.76 6.61
CA VAL A 271 -39.88 6.52 7.83
C VAL A 271 -38.88 7.63 7.48
N THR A 272 -39.37 8.87 7.53
CA THR A 272 -38.56 10.05 7.19
C THR A 272 -37.62 10.40 8.35
N SER A 273 -36.34 10.61 8.04
CA SER A 273 -35.34 11.13 8.99
C SER A 273 -35.72 12.53 9.45
N LYS A 274 -35.58 12.85 10.73
CA LYS A 274 -36.11 14.11 11.31
C LYS A 274 -35.53 15.39 10.75
N TYR A 275 -34.35 15.33 10.15
CA TYR A 275 -33.75 16.49 9.49
C TYR A 275 -34.33 16.74 8.07
N TYR A 276 -35.07 15.80 7.51
CA TYR A 276 -35.88 16.02 6.29
C TYR A 276 -37.31 16.38 6.61
N ALA A 277 -37.98 17.10 5.73
CA ALA A 277 -39.38 17.39 5.79
C ALA A 277 -40.21 16.09 5.69
N TYR A 278 -41.26 15.98 6.48
CA TYR A 278 -42.03 14.76 6.56
C TYR A 278 -42.55 14.31 5.20
N GLY A 279 -42.22 13.07 4.84
CA GLY A 279 -42.61 12.48 3.57
C GLY A 279 -41.82 13.01 2.35
N MET A 280 -40.72 13.74 2.55
CA MET A 280 -39.86 14.28 1.49
C MET A 280 -38.41 13.70 1.58
N GLU A 281 -38.32 12.39 1.76
CA GLU A 281 -37.07 11.63 1.75
C GLU A 281 -37.22 10.45 0.79
N TYR A 282 -36.19 10.26 -0.07
CA TYR A 282 -36.14 9.21 -1.08
C TYR A 282 -34.78 8.52 -1.08
N GLU A 283 -34.85 7.22 -1.28
CA GLU A 283 -33.66 6.36 -1.50
C GLU A 283 -33.55 6.02 -2.99
N GLY A 284 -32.34 6.09 -3.52
CA GLY A 284 -32.03 5.70 -4.90
C GLY A 284 -31.16 4.46 -4.95
N PHE A 285 -31.59 3.51 -5.75
CA PHE A 285 -30.96 2.21 -5.94
C PHE A 285 -30.44 2.10 -7.37
N VAL A 286 -29.33 1.38 -7.52
CA VAL A 286 -28.79 0.97 -8.81
C VAL A 286 -28.77 -0.56 -8.87
N TYR A 287 -29.14 -1.11 -10.02
CA TYR A 287 -29.03 -2.55 -10.24
C TYR A 287 -27.56 -2.94 -10.42
N ASN A 288 -27.09 -3.90 -9.63
CA ASN A 288 -25.75 -4.46 -9.72
C ASN A 288 -25.80 -5.76 -10.55
N PRO A 289 -25.32 -5.79 -11.80
CA PRO A 289 -25.36 -6.99 -12.62
C PRO A 289 -24.54 -8.15 -12.06
N SER A 290 -23.50 -7.87 -11.28
CA SER A 290 -22.60 -8.88 -10.70
C SER A 290 -23.24 -9.67 -9.57
N SER A 291 -24.11 -9.03 -8.75
CA SER A 291 -24.83 -9.70 -7.67
C SER A 291 -26.29 -10.02 -8.00
N GLY A 292 -26.84 -9.43 -9.07
CA GLY A 292 -28.26 -9.54 -9.39
C GLY A 292 -29.19 -8.75 -8.46
N GLU A 293 -28.65 -7.83 -7.66
CA GLU A 293 -29.41 -7.14 -6.62
C GLU A 293 -29.46 -5.61 -6.85
N TRP A 294 -30.46 -4.96 -6.24
CA TRP A 294 -30.57 -3.53 -6.17
C TRP A 294 -29.77 -3.01 -4.97
N VAL A 295 -28.76 -2.18 -5.22
CA VAL A 295 -27.90 -1.59 -4.19
C VAL A 295 -28.29 -0.13 -3.96
N GLU A 296 -28.63 0.23 -2.72
CA GLU A 296 -28.85 1.61 -2.31
C GLU A 296 -27.54 2.40 -2.38
N ILE A 297 -27.51 3.49 -3.16
CA ILE A 297 -26.34 4.30 -3.39
C ILE A 297 -26.53 5.78 -3.06
N VAL A 298 -27.79 6.25 -3.02
CA VAL A 298 -28.13 7.66 -2.79
C VAL A 298 -29.31 7.77 -1.84
N ASP A 299 -29.26 8.82 -1.03
CA ASP A 299 -30.36 9.31 -0.21
C ASP A 299 -30.51 10.82 -0.48
N TYR A 300 -31.75 11.29 -0.70
CA TYR A 300 -32.00 12.69 -0.94
C TYR A 300 -33.34 13.15 -0.35
N GLY A 301 -33.42 14.44 -0.05
CA GLY A 301 -34.65 15.02 0.50
C GLY A 301 -34.55 16.53 0.68
N ILE A 302 -35.69 17.14 1.00
CA ILE A 302 -35.79 18.55 1.38
C ILE A 302 -35.64 18.66 2.90
N TYR A 303 -34.76 19.55 3.38
CA TYR A 303 -34.54 19.73 4.81
C TYR A 303 -35.80 20.21 5.54
N ASN A 304 -35.96 19.73 6.77
CA ASN A 304 -37.06 20.06 7.63
C ASN A 304 -37.06 21.57 7.99
N PRO A 305 -38.15 22.30 7.74
CA PRO A 305 -38.26 23.72 8.10
C PRO A 305 -37.95 24.02 9.57
N ILE A 306 -38.29 23.10 10.51
CA ILE A 306 -37.94 23.28 11.91
C ILE A 306 -36.44 23.26 12.14
N SER A 307 -35.73 22.36 11.47
CA SER A 307 -34.26 22.28 11.53
C SER A 307 -33.64 23.53 10.87
N LEU A 308 -34.15 23.95 9.71
CA LEU A 308 -33.67 25.17 9.04
C LEU A 308 -33.85 26.40 9.94
N ALA A 309 -35.03 26.56 10.57
CA ALA A 309 -35.31 27.68 11.49
C ALA A 309 -34.35 27.73 12.69
N ARG A 310 -33.90 26.59 13.21
CA ARG A 310 -32.92 26.53 14.31
C ARG A 310 -31.54 27.10 13.93
N TYR A 311 -31.24 27.18 12.63
CA TYR A 311 -30.02 27.80 12.09
C TYR A 311 -30.29 29.17 11.49
N GLY A 312 -31.52 29.70 11.58
CA GLY A 312 -31.94 30.96 10.98
C GLY A 312 -31.88 30.92 9.44
N LEU A 313 -32.05 29.74 8.83
CA LEU A 313 -32.10 29.57 7.38
C LEU A 313 -33.50 29.87 6.90
N GLU A 314 -33.61 30.78 5.91
CA GLU A 314 -34.85 31.35 5.40
C GLU A 314 -35.36 30.67 4.13
N TYR A 315 -34.51 29.91 3.46
CA TYR A 315 -34.80 29.29 2.17
C TYR A 315 -34.88 27.75 2.29
N PRO A 316 -35.73 27.09 1.50
CA PRO A 316 -35.73 25.63 1.40
C PRO A 316 -34.36 25.13 0.88
N VAL A 317 -34.02 23.92 1.32
CA VAL A 317 -32.76 23.27 0.94
C VAL A 317 -33.02 21.82 0.52
N LEU A 318 -32.63 21.47 -0.70
CA LEU A 318 -32.55 20.10 -1.17
C LEU A 318 -31.14 19.56 -0.89
N ASN A 319 -31.07 18.37 -0.33
CA ASN A 319 -29.81 17.65 -0.11
C ASN A 319 -29.81 16.33 -0.88
N VAL A 320 -28.67 16.00 -1.47
CA VAL A 320 -28.39 14.69 -2.08
C VAL A 320 -27.11 14.14 -1.48
N GLY A 321 -27.13 12.90 -1.02
CA GLY A 321 -25.97 12.21 -0.43
C GLY A 321 -25.73 10.84 -1.07
N LEU A 322 -24.52 10.60 -1.57
CA LEU A 322 -24.10 9.34 -2.19
C LEU A 322 -23.02 8.66 -1.36
N GLY A 323 -23.13 7.33 -1.22
CA GLY A 323 -22.07 6.50 -0.64
C GLY A 323 -21.02 6.13 -1.69
N VAL A 324 -19.82 6.69 -1.58
CA VAL A 324 -18.75 6.49 -2.60
C VAL A 324 -18.31 5.04 -2.66
N GLU A 325 -18.13 4.38 -1.53
CA GLU A 325 -17.71 2.98 -1.48
C GLU A 325 -18.75 2.03 -2.06
N ARG A 326 -20.05 2.25 -1.77
CA ARG A 326 -21.13 1.45 -2.37
C ARG A 326 -21.18 1.63 -3.88
N LEU A 327 -21.04 2.88 -4.33
CA LEU A 327 -20.94 3.20 -5.74
C LEU A 327 -19.74 2.51 -6.40
N ALA A 328 -18.57 2.52 -5.74
CA ALA A 328 -17.38 1.83 -6.21
C ALA A 328 -17.56 0.32 -6.31
N MET A 329 -18.25 -0.31 -5.33
CA MET A 329 -18.56 -1.75 -5.38
C MET A 329 -19.37 -2.11 -6.61
N VAL A 330 -20.39 -1.31 -6.94
CA VAL A 330 -21.21 -1.53 -8.15
C VAL A 330 -20.40 -1.32 -9.43
N LEU A 331 -19.65 -0.22 -9.52
CA LEU A 331 -18.87 0.15 -10.72
C LEU A 331 -17.73 -0.83 -11.01
N TYR A 332 -17.08 -1.37 -9.98
CA TYR A 332 -15.92 -2.26 -10.12
C TYR A 332 -16.26 -3.74 -9.94
N GLY A 333 -17.53 -4.06 -9.67
CA GLY A 333 -17.98 -5.45 -9.50
C GLY A 333 -17.36 -6.15 -8.27
N GLU A 334 -17.05 -5.38 -7.20
CA GLU A 334 -16.39 -5.91 -6.00
C GLU A 334 -17.43 -6.19 -4.91
N SER A 335 -17.32 -7.33 -4.24
CA SER A 335 -18.22 -7.75 -3.17
C SER A 335 -17.71 -7.43 -1.76
N ASP A 336 -16.45 -7.08 -1.63
CA ASP A 336 -15.81 -6.72 -0.36
C ASP A 336 -15.25 -5.30 -0.44
N VAL A 337 -15.92 -4.35 0.19
CA VAL A 337 -15.55 -2.93 0.21
C VAL A 337 -14.12 -2.70 0.72
N ARG A 338 -13.62 -3.55 1.62
CA ARG A 338 -12.28 -3.44 2.19
C ARG A 338 -11.18 -3.61 1.14
N ARG A 339 -11.44 -4.38 0.07
CA ARG A 339 -10.51 -4.56 -1.06
C ARG A 339 -10.37 -3.29 -1.91
N LEU A 340 -11.39 -2.45 -1.92
CA LEU A 340 -11.36 -1.15 -2.61
C LEU A 340 -10.72 -0.06 -1.74
N VAL A 341 -11.05 -0.04 -0.43
CA VAL A 341 -10.59 1.01 0.49
C VAL A 341 -9.19 0.71 1.05
N TYR A 342 -8.91 -0.55 1.34
CA TYR A 342 -7.63 -1.00 1.90
C TYR A 342 -6.99 -2.10 1.07
N PRO A 343 -6.74 -1.88 -0.23
CA PRO A 343 -6.20 -2.93 -1.10
C PRO A 343 -4.87 -3.50 -0.60
N GLN A 344 -4.07 -2.71 0.12
CA GLN A 344 -2.81 -3.13 0.71
C GLN A 344 -2.96 -4.22 1.79
N PHE A 345 -4.15 -4.32 2.43
CA PHE A 345 -4.42 -5.31 3.49
C PHE A 345 -5.32 -6.46 3.03
N TYR A 346 -6.26 -6.20 2.10
CA TYR A 346 -7.32 -7.13 1.73
C TYR A 346 -7.23 -7.64 0.30
N LYS A 347 -6.52 -6.94 -0.60
CA LYS A 347 -6.32 -7.44 -1.95
C LYS A 347 -5.31 -8.58 -1.90
N GLU A 348 -5.76 -9.78 -2.16
CA GLU A 348 -4.86 -10.91 -2.31
C GLU A 348 -3.92 -10.68 -3.49
N LEU A 349 -2.63 -10.95 -3.27
CA LEU A 349 -1.68 -10.96 -4.36
C LEU A 349 -2.07 -12.09 -5.32
N PHE A 350 -2.57 -11.71 -6.49
CA PHE A 350 -2.86 -12.64 -7.57
C PHE A 350 -1.95 -12.34 -8.76
N LEU A 351 -1.28 -13.36 -9.25
CA LEU A 351 -0.50 -13.30 -10.48
C LEU A 351 -1.01 -14.38 -11.44
N THR A 352 -1.32 -13.99 -12.66
CA THR A 352 -1.59 -14.95 -13.75
C THR A 352 -0.29 -15.65 -14.14
N ASP A 353 -0.40 -16.81 -14.79
CA ASP A 353 0.75 -17.54 -15.32
C ASP A 353 1.58 -16.65 -16.26
N GLN A 354 0.94 -15.81 -17.05
CA GLN A 354 1.59 -14.79 -17.87
C GLN A 354 2.46 -13.83 -17.05
N LYS A 355 1.93 -13.27 -15.97
CA LYS A 355 2.70 -12.35 -15.11
C LYS A 355 3.82 -13.04 -14.34
N ILE A 356 3.68 -14.32 -14.05
CA ILE A 356 4.76 -15.13 -13.45
C ILE A 356 5.85 -15.38 -14.48
N ALA A 357 5.49 -15.72 -15.72
CA ALA A 357 6.42 -15.90 -16.83
C ALA A 357 7.23 -14.61 -17.12
N GLU A 358 6.55 -13.47 -17.20
CA GLU A 358 7.19 -12.14 -17.36
C GLU A 358 8.08 -11.74 -16.18
N ALA A 359 7.90 -12.35 -15.01
CA ALA A 359 8.72 -12.11 -13.83
C ALA A 359 10.00 -12.96 -13.78
N LEU A 360 10.16 -13.91 -14.72
CA LEU A 360 11.39 -14.69 -14.92
C LEU A 360 12.40 -13.84 -15.69
N ARG A 361 13.64 -13.85 -15.26
CA ARG A 361 14.73 -13.17 -15.93
C ARG A 361 16.05 -13.89 -15.68
N PHE A 362 17.04 -13.67 -16.53
CA PHE A 362 18.40 -14.07 -16.24
C PHE A 362 18.97 -13.23 -15.08
N ARG A 363 19.79 -13.86 -14.25
CA ARG A 363 20.49 -13.18 -13.15
C ARG A 363 21.68 -12.39 -13.66
N GLU A 364 22.40 -12.98 -14.61
CA GLU A 364 23.57 -12.42 -15.24
C GLU A 364 23.48 -12.62 -16.76
N GLU A 365 23.62 -11.54 -17.51
CA GLU A 365 23.57 -11.54 -18.97
C GLU A 365 24.79 -10.81 -19.54
N PRO A 366 25.26 -11.20 -20.71
CA PRO A 366 26.30 -10.44 -21.39
C PRO A 366 25.77 -9.04 -21.75
N VAL A 367 26.60 -8.04 -21.51
CA VAL A 367 26.23 -6.62 -21.70
C VAL A 367 26.54 -6.15 -23.12
N THR A 368 27.64 -6.69 -23.72
CA THR A 368 28.12 -6.31 -25.04
C THR A 368 27.47 -7.13 -26.14
N GLU A 369 27.55 -6.65 -27.38
CA GLU A 369 27.12 -7.39 -28.57
C GLU A 369 28.00 -8.63 -28.81
N GLU A 370 29.29 -8.51 -28.55
CA GLU A 370 30.25 -9.61 -28.63
C GLU A 370 29.89 -10.71 -27.62
N GLY A 371 29.54 -10.35 -26.38
CA GLY A 371 29.13 -11.30 -25.37
C GLY A 371 27.82 -12.04 -25.76
N ARG A 372 26.88 -11.37 -26.41
CA ARG A 372 25.69 -12.03 -26.95
C ARG A 372 26.03 -13.00 -28.08
N ARG A 373 26.95 -12.65 -28.96
CA ARG A 373 27.43 -13.57 -30.01
C ARG A 373 28.14 -14.80 -29.43
N ILE A 374 28.89 -14.63 -28.35
CA ILE A 374 29.50 -15.76 -27.61
C ILE A 374 28.42 -16.68 -27.07
N ARG A 375 27.43 -16.11 -26.37
CA ARG A 375 26.27 -16.88 -25.85
C ARG A 375 25.64 -17.73 -26.96
N ASP A 376 25.35 -17.11 -28.08
CA ASP A 376 24.67 -17.78 -29.20
C ASP A 376 25.60 -18.83 -29.88
N ALA A 377 26.91 -18.60 -29.91
CA ALA A 377 27.86 -19.59 -30.38
C ALA A 377 27.97 -20.80 -29.44
N ILE A 378 27.98 -20.57 -28.11
CA ILE A 378 27.96 -21.66 -27.11
C ILE A 378 26.72 -22.54 -27.31
N ILE A 379 25.54 -21.93 -27.43
CA ILE A 379 24.29 -22.66 -27.62
C ILE A 379 24.34 -23.49 -28.91
N ARG A 380 24.77 -22.90 -29.99
CA ARG A 380 24.82 -23.56 -31.30
C ARG A 380 25.77 -24.75 -31.30
N GLU A 381 27.00 -24.58 -30.82
CA GLU A 381 27.99 -25.66 -30.80
C GLU A 381 27.64 -26.76 -29.78
N ALA A 382 27.06 -26.38 -28.63
CA ALA A 382 26.59 -27.34 -27.64
C ALA A 382 25.47 -28.24 -28.22
N LEU A 383 24.52 -27.67 -28.94
CA LEU A 383 23.44 -28.44 -29.60
C LEU A 383 23.96 -29.31 -30.73
N LYS A 384 24.95 -28.84 -31.50
CA LYS A 384 25.58 -29.59 -32.61
C LYS A 384 26.29 -30.84 -32.10
N HIS A 385 26.93 -30.75 -30.95
CA HIS A 385 27.75 -31.82 -30.35
C HIS A 385 27.06 -32.53 -29.16
N LYS A 386 25.78 -32.33 -28.96
CA LYS A 386 25.05 -32.75 -27.75
C LYS A 386 25.18 -34.22 -27.35
N ASN A 387 25.35 -35.12 -28.36
CA ASN A 387 25.44 -36.57 -28.16
C ASN A 387 26.90 -37.06 -28.12
N SER A 388 27.90 -36.15 -28.18
CA SER A 388 29.29 -36.53 -28.09
C SER A 388 29.60 -37.07 -26.70
N VAL A 389 30.27 -38.22 -26.65
CA VAL A 389 30.61 -38.93 -25.41
C VAL A 389 31.91 -38.35 -24.83
N GLY A 390 31.91 -38.06 -23.55
CA GLY A 390 33.08 -37.60 -22.82
C GLY A 390 34.12 -38.70 -22.60
N PRO A 391 35.43 -38.36 -22.45
CA PRO A 391 35.93 -36.98 -22.49
C PRO A 391 35.92 -36.39 -23.89
N CYS A 392 35.40 -35.16 -24.01
CA CYS A 392 35.36 -34.46 -25.29
C CYS A 392 35.50 -32.94 -25.10
N ARG A 393 36.09 -32.24 -26.11
CA ARG A 393 36.28 -30.80 -26.11
C ARG A 393 36.10 -30.23 -27.50
N PHE A 394 35.28 -29.17 -27.66
CA PHE A 394 35.02 -28.54 -28.94
C PHE A 394 35.27 -27.04 -28.88
N LEU A 395 35.89 -26.48 -29.89
CA LEU A 395 36.13 -25.04 -30.03
C LEU A 395 34.81 -24.36 -30.42
N VAL A 396 34.42 -23.35 -29.66
CA VAL A 396 33.23 -22.53 -29.87
C VAL A 396 33.57 -21.22 -30.56
N TYR A 397 34.67 -20.59 -30.12
CA TYR A 397 35.07 -19.27 -30.58
C TYR A 397 36.60 -19.14 -30.50
N ASP A 398 37.24 -18.56 -31.55
CA ASP A 398 38.63 -18.09 -31.55
C ASP A 398 38.64 -16.72 -32.24
N GLY A 399 38.86 -15.66 -31.48
CA GLY A 399 38.83 -14.31 -32.01
C GLY A 399 39.21 -13.26 -30.98
N GLU A 400 39.06 -11.99 -31.35
CA GLU A 400 39.34 -10.86 -30.48
C GLU A 400 38.05 -10.31 -29.85
N ILE A 401 38.09 -10.02 -28.55
CA ILE A 401 37.00 -9.44 -27.76
C ILE A 401 37.59 -8.39 -26.83
N LEU A 402 37.07 -7.17 -26.88
CA LEU A 402 37.59 -6.04 -26.07
C LEU A 402 39.10 -5.87 -26.14
N GLY A 403 39.71 -6.09 -27.34
CA GLY A 403 41.15 -5.93 -27.59
C GLY A 403 42.04 -7.08 -27.08
N LYS A 404 41.43 -8.22 -26.67
CA LYS A 404 42.14 -9.42 -26.23
C LYS A 404 41.75 -10.63 -27.05
N ARG A 405 42.69 -11.53 -27.30
CA ARG A 405 42.41 -12.79 -27.97
C ARG A 405 41.78 -13.77 -27.01
N VAL A 406 40.62 -14.35 -27.40
CA VAL A 406 39.83 -15.28 -26.57
C VAL A 406 39.58 -16.56 -27.35
N LYS A 407 39.86 -17.70 -26.72
CA LYS A 407 39.46 -19.01 -27.20
C LYS A 407 38.48 -19.62 -26.24
N ILE A 408 37.34 -20.03 -26.72
CA ILE A 408 36.27 -20.60 -25.91
C ILE A 408 35.98 -22.02 -26.34
N TYR A 409 35.91 -22.91 -25.39
CA TYR A 409 35.64 -24.33 -25.60
C TYR A 409 34.41 -24.77 -24.78
N ILE A 410 33.67 -25.73 -25.33
CA ILE A 410 32.72 -26.54 -24.56
C ILE A 410 33.34 -27.92 -24.35
N TYR A 411 33.08 -28.52 -23.18
CA TYR A 411 33.72 -29.80 -22.86
C TYR A 411 32.88 -30.65 -21.89
N GLU A 412 33.12 -31.95 -21.88
CA GLU A 412 32.75 -32.89 -20.84
C GLU A 412 33.92 -33.86 -20.58
N ASP A 413 34.36 -33.93 -19.31
CA ASP A 413 35.51 -34.73 -18.89
C ASP A 413 35.13 -36.11 -18.38
N GLU A 414 33.86 -36.35 -18.03
CA GLU A 414 33.39 -37.57 -17.43
C GLU A 414 33.21 -38.67 -18.49
N GLU A 415 33.94 -39.78 -18.30
CA GLU A 415 33.94 -40.89 -19.25
C GLU A 415 32.52 -41.50 -19.37
N GLY A 416 32.05 -41.64 -20.59
CA GLY A 416 30.72 -42.18 -20.91
C GLY A 416 29.56 -41.18 -20.75
N ALA A 417 29.77 -39.98 -20.20
CA ALA A 417 28.77 -38.95 -20.14
C ALA A 417 28.58 -38.25 -21.51
N SER A 418 27.36 -37.86 -21.85
CA SER A 418 27.12 -37.02 -23.05
C SER A 418 27.47 -35.57 -22.74
N LEU A 419 27.97 -34.81 -23.75
CA LEU A 419 28.30 -33.40 -23.63
C LEU A 419 27.15 -32.57 -23.09
N LEU A 420 25.90 -32.86 -23.51
CA LEU A 420 24.70 -32.28 -22.92
C LEU A 420 23.87 -33.36 -22.22
N GLY A 421 23.56 -33.10 -20.96
CA GLY A 421 22.60 -33.88 -20.20
C GLY A 421 21.16 -33.69 -20.73
N ALA A 422 20.30 -34.65 -20.43
CA ALA A 422 18.92 -34.69 -20.94
C ALA A 422 18.07 -33.44 -20.57
N ALA A 423 18.42 -32.74 -19.49
CA ALA A 423 17.68 -31.55 -19.08
C ALA A 423 18.16 -30.25 -19.72
N ALA A 424 19.27 -30.25 -20.46
CA ALA A 424 19.83 -29.02 -21.06
C ALA A 424 18.82 -28.32 -22.01
N GLU A 425 18.01 -29.11 -22.72
CA GLU A 425 16.98 -28.62 -23.64
C GLU A 425 15.60 -28.43 -22.95
N ASN A 426 15.46 -28.67 -21.64
CA ASN A 426 14.22 -28.41 -20.93
C ASN A 426 13.87 -26.93 -21.01
N ARG A 427 12.59 -26.65 -21.24
CA ARG A 427 12.03 -25.30 -21.23
C ARG A 427 11.33 -25.01 -19.91
N ILE A 428 11.31 -23.73 -19.55
CA ILE A 428 10.54 -23.28 -18.39
C ILE A 428 9.10 -23.05 -18.81
N PHE A 429 8.19 -23.68 -18.10
CA PHE A 429 6.73 -23.50 -18.22
C PHE A 429 6.18 -22.88 -16.94
N VAL A 430 5.09 -22.13 -17.08
CA VAL A 430 4.26 -21.71 -15.96
C VAL A 430 2.87 -22.29 -16.13
N TYR A 431 2.41 -23.02 -15.11
CA TYR A 431 1.10 -23.66 -15.12
C TYR A 431 0.47 -23.62 -13.73
N ASP A 432 -0.75 -23.07 -13.65
CA ASP A 432 -1.51 -22.91 -12.40
C ASP A 432 -0.62 -22.35 -11.26
N GLY A 433 0.17 -21.32 -11.57
CA GLY A 433 1.08 -20.67 -10.63
C GLY A 433 2.37 -21.46 -10.28
N ASN A 434 2.57 -22.67 -10.83
CA ASN A 434 3.83 -23.42 -10.68
C ASN A 434 4.80 -23.04 -11.79
N VAL A 435 6.11 -23.06 -11.47
CA VAL A 435 7.20 -22.87 -12.44
C VAL A 435 7.91 -24.21 -12.61
N ILE A 436 7.85 -24.77 -13.81
CA ILE A 436 8.25 -26.14 -14.07
C ILE A 436 9.21 -26.18 -15.27
N GLY A 437 10.35 -26.80 -15.09
CA GLY A 437 11.27 -27.13 -16.18
C GLY A 437 10.95 -28.52 -16.74
N ALA A 438 10.60 -28.58 -18.02
CA ALA A 438 10.19 -29.83 -18.64
C ALA A 438 10.69 -29.94 -20.09
N PRO A 439 10.97 -31.16 -20.59
CA PRO A 439 11.26 -31.38 -21.99
C PRO A 439 9.98 -31.24 -22.83
N LEU A 440 10.13 -30.86 -24.10
CA LEU A 440 9.01 -30.78 -25.03
C LEU A 440 8.38 -32.16 -25.36
N LYS A 441 9.17 -33.23 -25.27
CA LYS A 441 8.77 -34.60 -25.50
C LYS A 441 9.37 -35.53 -24.43
N GLY A 442 8.69 -36.64 -24.14
CA GLY A 442 9.10 -37.59 -23.11
C GLY A 442 8.65 -37.18 -21.68
N MET A 443 8.97 -38.00 -20.67
CA MET A 443 8.48 -37.88 -19.29
C MET A 443 6.95 -37.91 -19.17
N ASP A 444 6.28 -38.67 -20.00
CA ASP A 444 4.78 -38.73 -20.06
C ASP A 444 4.17 -39.45 -18.84
N ASP A 445 4.98 -40.17 -18.08
CA ASP A 445 4.58 -40.86 -16.85
C ASP A 445 4.29 -39.87 -15.68
N SER A 446 4.73 -38.63 -15.80
CA SER A 446 4.41 -37.58 -14.83
C SER A 446 3.16 -36.81 -15.23
N PRO A 447 2.02 -36.98 -14.54
CA PRO A 447 0.79 -36.26 -14.87
C PRO A 447 0.98 -34.73 -14.88
N LEU A 448 1.75 -34.19 -13.92
CA LEU A 448 2.01 -32.78 -13.82
C LEU A 448 2.82 -32.25 -15.01
N VAL A 449 3.84 -32.98 -15.47
CA VAL A 449 4.64 -32.58 -16.64
C VAL A 449 3.82 -32.61 -17.90
N ARG A 450 2.96 -33.62 -18.07
CA ARG A 450 2.06 -33.72 -19.22
C ARG A 450 1.06 -32.56 -19.25
N GLU A 451 0.35 -32.32 -18.16
CA GLU A 451 -0.58 -31.18 -18.07
C GLU A 451 0.12 -29.83 -18.28
N THR A 452 1.32 -29.65 -17.72
CA THR A 452 2.11 -28.45 -17.90
C THR A 452 2.47 -28.19 -19.36
N ARG A 453 2.79 -29.23 -20.14
CA ARG A 453 3.07 -29.10 -21.58
C ARG A 453 1.82 -28.81 -22.41
N GLU A 454 0.69 -29.43 -22.03
CA GLU A 454 -0.57 -29.29 -22.78
C GLU A 454 -1.26 -27.94 -22.49
N LYS A 455 -1.24 -27.47 -21.25
CA LYS A 455 -2.05 -26.34 -20.78
C LYS A 455 -1.22 -25.15 -20.28
N GLY A 456 0.06 -25.38 -19.98
CA GLY A 456 0.94 -24.35 -19.40
C GLY A 456 1.47 -23.36 -20.43
N LEU A 457 1.83 -22.18 -19.95
CA LEU A 457 2.50 -21.16 -20.73
C LEU A 457 3.98 -21.51 -20.86
N CYS A 458 4.45 -21.77 -22.08
CA CYS A 458 5.88 -21.93 -22.37
C CYS A 458 6.55 -20.56 -22.45
N THR A 459 7.65 -20.37 -21.71
CA THR A 459 8.43 -19.11 -21.73
C THR A 459 9.47 -19.06 -22.83
N ASP A 460 9.64 -20.16 -23.58
CA ASP A 460 10.71 -20.39 -24.55
C ASP A 460 12.14 -20.35 -24.00
N ILE A 461 12.34 -20.11 -22.71
CA ILE A 461 13.64 -20.13 -22.04
C ILE A 461 14.05 -21.58 -21.77
N LYS A 462 15.20 -21.99 -22.31
CA LYS A 462 15.82 -23.31 -22.05
C LYS A 462 16.85 -23.21 -20.93
N TYR A 463 17.15 -24.32 -20.28
CA TYR A 463 18.25 -24.36 -19.31
C TYR A 463 19.59 -23.98 -19.94
N LEU A 464 19.84 -24.46 -21.16
CA LEU A 464 21.03 -24.15 -21.93
C LEU A 464 21.20 -22.64 -22.17
N ASP A 465 20.08 -21.92 -22.44
CA ASP A 465 20.14 -20.46 -22.67
C ASP A 465 20.64 -19.72 -21.43
N GLY A 466 20.19 -20.14 -20.24
CA GLY A 466 20.63 -19.56 -18.98
C GLY A 466 22.10 -19.86 -18.68
N VAL A 467 22.55 -21.09 -18.92
CA VAL A 467 23.95 -21.50 -18.71
C VAL A 467 24.88 -20.76 -19.67
N ALA A 468 24.54 -20.67 -20.95
CA ALA A 468 25.32 -19.96 -21.93
C ALA A 468 25.38 -18.45 -21.67
N SER A 469 24.26 -17.86 -21.24
CA SER A 469 24.19 -16.46 -20.84
C SER A 469 25.12 -16.17 -19.65
N TYR A 470 25.10 -17.03 -18.64
CA TYR A 470 25.98 -16.93 -17.48
C TYR A 470 27.45 -17.03 -17.84
N ALA A 471 27.84 -18.03 -18.67
CA ALA A 471 29.21 -18.21 -19.11
C ALA A 471 29.69 -17.00 -19.91
N ALA A 472 28.92 -16.50 -20.86
CA ALA A 472 29.25 -15.31 -21.64
C ALA A 472 29.44 -14.06 -20.75
N ALA A 473 28.56 -13.86 -19.76
CA ALA A 473 28.71 -12.76 -18.81
C ALA A 473 29.98 -12.88 -17.95
N LYS A 474 30.35 -14.11 -17.53
CA LYS A 474 31.58 -14.37 -16.79
C LYS A 474 32.85 -14.15 -17.63
N ILE A 475 32.81 -14.47 -18.91
CA ILE A 475 33.91 -14.20 -19.85
C ILE A 475 34.06 -12.69 -20.02
N GLU A 476 33.00 -11.92 -20.20
CA GLU A 476 33.08 -10.45 -20.24
C GLU A 476 33.62 -9.85 -18.94
N GLU A 477 33.20 -10.38 -17.78
CA GLU A 477 33.69 -9.95 -16.48
C GLU A 477 35.21 -10.22 -16.35
N ALA A 478 35.65 -11.40 -16.77
CA ALA A 478 37.07 -11.79 -16.76
C ALA A 478 37.94 -10.91 -17.66
N LEU A 479 37.44 -10.59 -18.86
CA LEU A 479 38.13 -9.67 -19.78
C LEU A 479 38.34 -8.29 -19.15
N ARG A 480 37.30 -7.76 -18.47
CA ARG A 480 37.38 -6.46 -17.77
C ARG A 480 38.34 -6.50 -16.57
N LYS A 481 38.43 -7.63 -15.88
CA LYS A 481 39.28 -7.83 -14.70
C LYS A 481 40.70 -8.27 -15.04
N GLY A 482 41.01 -8.56 -16.30
CA GLY A 482 42.32 -9.01 -16.74
C GLY A 482 42.65 -10.44 -16.30
N LEU A 483 41.66 -11.30 -16.13
CA LEU A 483 41.84 -12.71 -15.83
C LEU A 483 42.23 -13.48 -17.11
N GLU A 484 43.09 -14.50 -16.97
CA GLU A 484 43.59 -15.28 -18.09
C GLU A 484 42.69 -16.46 -18.47
N THR A 485 41.88 -16.94 -17.53
CA THR A 485 41.01 -18.09 -17.76
C THR A 485 39.65 -17.94 -17.05
N VAL A 486 38.63 -18.57 -17.63
CA VAL A 486 37.31 -18.73 -17.02
C VAL A 486 36.84 -20.15 -17.21
N ASP A 487 36.37 -20.77 -16.15
CA ASP A 487 35.76 -22.09 -16.21
C ASP A 487 34.36 -22.07 -15.58
N VAL A 488 33.35 -22.50 -16.31
CA VAL A 488 31.93 -22.59 -15.86
C VAL A 488 31.47 -24.01 -16.13
N ARG A 489 31.12 -24.75 -15.08
CA ARG A 489 30.65 -26.12 -15.22
C ARG A 489 29.36 -26.34 -14.44
N ILE A 490 28.31 -26.86 -15.09
CA ILE A 490 27.04 -27.20 -14.49
C ILE A 490 26.72 -28.67 -14.77
N LYS A 491 26.69 -29.48 -13.68
CA LYS A 491 26.35 -30.91 -13.81
C LYS A 491 24.86 -31.15 -13.59
N MET A 492 24.35 -30.74 -12.44
CA MET A 492 22.96 -30.97 -12.03
C MET A 492 22.28 -29.67 -11.64
N VAL A 493 21.11 -29.45 -12.19
CA VAL A 493 20.20 -28.36 -11.84
C VAL A 493 19.30 -28.83 -10.71
N LYS A 494 19.19 -28.04 -9.65
CA LYS A 494 18.31 -28.27 -8.49
C LYS A 494 17.38 -27.10 -8.21
N ARG A 495 17.67 -25.93 -8.77
CA ARG A 495 16.94 -24.67 -8.57
C ARG A 495 17.18 -23.70 -9.74
N LEU A 496 16.30 -22.69 -9.87
CA LEU A 496 16.39 -21.67 -10.93
C LEU A 496 17.78 -21.02 -11.03
N SER A 497 18.42 -20.74 -9.89
CA SER A 497 19.76 -20.10 -9.88
C SER A 497 20.83 -20.93 -10.56
N ASP A 498 20.70 -22.24 -10.62
CA ASP A 498 21.68 -23.14 -11.21
C ASP A 498 21.66 -23.05 -12.76
N VAL A 499 20.56 -22.60 -13.32
CA VAL A 499 20.39 -22.23 -14.73
C VAL A 499 20.32 -20.72 -14.94
N ASN A 500 20.95 -19.95 -14.04
CA ASN A 500 21.07 -18.50 -14.13
C ASN A 500 19.72 -17.76 -14.22
N LEU A 501 18.65 -18.34 -13.69
CA LEU A 501 17.33 -17.72 -13.68
C LEU A 501 16.93 -17.25 -12.29
N GLU A 502 16.17 -16.18 -12.23
CA GLU A 502 15.50 -15.72 -11.02
C GLU A 502 14.07 -15.26 -11.29
N LEU A 503 13.28 -15.34 -10.26
CA LEU A 503 11.94 -14.76 -10.21
C LEU A 503 11.97 -13.47 -9.41
N SER A 504 11.17 -12.49 -9.81
CA SER A 504 10.97 -11.29 -9.01
C SER A 504 10.52 -11.66 -7.58
N LYS A 505 10.88 -10.83 -6.60
CA LYS A 505 10.48 -11.05 -5.19
C LYS A 505 8.96 -11.20 -5.05
N LYS A 506 8.19 -10.45 -5.83
CA LYS A 506 6.72 -10.49 -5.86
C LYS A 506 6.19 -11.84 -6.35
N ALA A 507 6.73 -12.35 -7.47
CA ALA A 507 6.32 -13.64 -8.02
C ALA A 507 6.69 -14.81 -7.09
N ARG A 508 7.90 -14.79 -6.52
CA ARG A 508 8.34 -15.79 -5.54
C ARG A 508 7.43 -15.83 -4.31
N ARG A 509 7.08 -14.64 -3.76
CA ARG A 509 6.17 -14.52 -2.61
C ARG A 509 4.78 -15.06 -2.94
N PHE A 510 4.26 -14.78 -4.13
CA PHE A 510 2.98 -15.33 -4.59
C PHE A 510 3.01 -16.85 -4.65
N ILE A 511 4.01 -17.44 -5.34
CA ILE A 511 4.18 -18.89 -5.49
C ILE A 511 4.22 -19.56 -4.11
N THR A 512 5.04 -19.03 -3.18
CA THR A 512 5.18 -19.58 -1.82
C THR A 512 3.89 -19.46 -1.02
N SER A 513 3.22 -18.30 -1.04
CA SER A 513 1.99 -18.07 -0.27
C SER A 513 0.82 -18.94 -0.73
N ARG A 514 0.80 -19.30 -2.01
CA ARG A 514 -0.20 -20.20 -2.60
C ARG A 514 0.19 -21.69 -2.56
N LYS A 515 1.30 -22.03 -1.88
CA LYS A 515 1.85 -23.41 -1.79
C LYS A 515 2.11 -24.02 -3.19
N LYS A 516 2.39 -23.18 -4.18
CA LYS A 516 2.78 -23.61 -5.52
C LYS A 516 4.27 -23.95 -5.54
N ARG A 517 4.74 -24.64 -6.60
CA ARG A 517 6.08 -25.25 -6.66
C ARG A 517 6.95 -24.58 -7.72
N ILE A 518 8.25 -24.58 -7.45
CA ILE A 518 9.29 -24.29 -8.45
C ILE A 518 10.07 -25.59 -8.62
N MET A 519 9.87 -26.24 -9.77
CA MET A 519 10.46 -27.55 -10.08
C MET A 519 11.35 -27.42 -11.31
N VAL A 520 12.60 -27.01 -11.08
CA VAL A 520 13.61 -26.84 -12.12
C VAL A 520 14.78 -27.72 -11.75
N THR A 521 14.80 -28.94 -12.30
CA THR A 521 15.77 -29.97 -11.93
C THR A 521 16.20 -30.77 -13.16
N GLY A 522 17.36 -31.42 -13.09
CA GLY A 522 17.85 -32.39 -14.07
C GLY A 522 19.31 -32.21 -14.47
N PRO A 523 19.89 -33.19 -15.17
CA PRO A 523 21.28 -33.17 -15.61
C PRO A 523 21.48 -32.25 -16.82
N VAL A 524 22.48 -31.38 -16.76
CA VAL A 524 22.88 -30.49 -17.88
C VAL A 524 24.26 -30.86 -18.43
N PHE A 525 25.21 -31.23 -17.59
CA PHE A 525 26.56 -31.75 -17.89
C PHE A 525 27.44 -30.89 -18.84
N LEU A 526 27.23 -29.58 -18.88
CA LEU A 526 27.99 -28.71 -19.77
C LEU A 526 29.13 -28.01 -19.02
N GLY A 527 30.35 -28.18 -19.48
CA GLY A 527 31.50 -27.36 -19.13
C GLY A 527 31.82 -26.34 -20.24
N ILE A 528 32.18 -25.11 -19.85
CA ILE A 528 32.55 -24.01 -20.75
C ILE A 528 33.86 -23.43 -20.22
N HIS A 529 34.92 -23.51 -21.01
CA HIS A 529 36.25 -23.02 -20.67
C HIS A 529 36.69 -21.93 -21.64
N ALA A 530 37.16 -20.81 -21.13
CA ALA A 530 37.71 -19.72 -21.92
C ALA A 530 39.17 -19.44 -21.55
N GLU A 531 40.03 -19.31 -22.55
CA GLU A 531 41.44 -18.90 -22.47
C GLU A 531 41.55 -17.47 -23.02
N ILE A 532 42.11 -16.56 -22.24
CA ILE A 532 42.23 -15.14 -22.57
C ILE A 532 43.72 -14.80 -22.63
N SER A 533 44.20 -14.41 -23.79
CA SER A 533 45.56 -13.94 -24.01
C SER A 533 45.57 -12.50 -24.50
N GLY A 534 46.27 -11.66 -23.83
CA GLY A 534 46.30 -10.24 -24.14
C GLY A 534 47.61 -9.76 -24.58
#